data_c0fb046e16d69755228162c4c0b0101d
#
_entry.id   c0fb046e16d69755228162c4c0b0101d
#
_cell.length_a   1.000
_cell.length_b   1.000
_cell.length_c   1.000
_cell.angle_alpha   90.00
_cell.angle_beta   90.00
_cell.angle_gamma   90.00
#
_symmetry.space_group_name_H-M   'P 1'
#
loop_
_entity.id
_entity.type
_entity.pdbx_description
1 polymer ?
#
loop_
_entity_poly.entity_id
_entity_poly.type
_entity_poly.pdbx_seq_one_letter_code
_entity_poly.pdbx_strand_id
1 'polypeptide(L)'
;MDTHHLPAYILAEKIRNKEISSLELTEIFIARIEKYDDDINSVVVRTFEDAIDSAKSIDNSSMDDSIGPLHGVPMTIKESYNIKGLSTSWGIPDYKGNIAKEDGLAVKRFKNAGAHFLGKTNVPLNLADFQSYNDIYGTTGNPWDIKKTPGGSSGGSAAALAAGFTSLEAGSDIGGSIRNPAHYCGVFGHKPSHAIIPSSGHELIPNVPEPDLPVCGPLARSAKDLEIALDIMAGPIERESKGWQLNLPESRRSVLKDFKVAIWSNDEIAPVSKEI
;
A
#
# COMPACT_ATOMS: atom_id res chain seq x y z
N MET A 1 5.70 18.25 12.56
CA MET A 1 5.41 16.82 12.35
C MET A 1 6.65 16.24 11.69
N ASP A 2 7.15 15.13 12.19
CA ASP A 2 8.37 14.52 11.65
C ASP A 2 8.15 14.07 10.21
N THR A 3 9.15 14.21 9.35
CA THR A 3 9.09 13.94 7.90
C THR A 3 8.48 12.59 7.57
N HIS A 4 8.85 11.54 8.30
CA HIS A 4 8.37 10.17 8.07
C HIS A 4 6.88 9.94 8.43
N HIS A 5 6.21 10.90 9.05
CA HIS A 5 4.76 10.86 9.31
C HIS A 5 3.94 11.80 8.41
N LEU A 6 4.60 12.55 7.51
CA LEU A 6 3.88 13.36 6.55
C LEU A 6 3.12 12.49 5.53
N PRO A 7 1.95 12.98 5.03
CA PRO A 7 1.26 12.39 3.89
C PRO A 7 2.14 12.32 2.64
N ALA A 8 1.89 11.30 1.79
CA ALA A 8 2.67 11.09 0.56
C ALA A 8 2.58 12.30 -0.40
N TYR A 9 1.41 12.91 -0.54
CA TYR A 9 1.23 14.08 -1.40
C TYR A 9 2.04 15.29 -0.93
N ILE A 10 2.18 15.49 0.40
CA ILE A 10 3.02 16.54 0.96
C ILE A 10 4.50 16.26 0.70
N LEU A 11 4.92 14.98 0.83
CA LEU A 11 6.29 14.59 0.52
C LEU A 11 6.62 14.81 -0.96
N ALA A 12 5.71 14.45 -1.87
CA ALA A 12 5.86 14.71 -3.29
C ALA A 12 5.95 16.22 -3.61
N GLU A 13 5.16 17.05 -2.91
CA GLU A 13 5.22 18.51 -3.05
C GLU A 13 6.56 19.07 -2.57
N LYS A 14 7.07 18.60 -1.43
CA LYS A 14 8.39 19.00 -0.91
C LYS A 14 9.53 18.65 -1.87
N ILE A 15 9.46 17.47 -2.51
CA ILE A 15 10.47 17.07 -3.52
C ILE A 15 10.36 17.99 -4.74
N ARG A 16 9.16 18.24 -5.26
CA ARG A 16 8.96 19.16 -6.38
C ARG A 16 9.46 20.57 -6.09
N ASN A 17 9.27 21.04 -4.87
CA ASN A 17 9.74 22.35 -4.42
C ASN A 17 11.23 22.38 -4.07
N LYS A 18 11.93 21.23 -4.15
CA LYS A 18 13.34 21.05 -3.78
C LYS A 18 13.62 21.38 -2.29
N GLU A 19 12.63 21.19 -1.44
CA GLU A 19 12.77 21.30 0.03
C GLU A 19 13.46 20.08 0.63
N ILE A 20 13.37 18.93 -0.05
CA ILE A 20 14.05 17.68 0.24
C ILE A 20 14.29 16.94 -1.08
N SER A 21 15.38 16.20 -1.22
CA SER A 21 15.59 15.34 -2.36
C SER A 21 14.88 13.97 -2.17
N SER A 22 14.65 13.27 -3.28
CA SER A 22 14.14 11.90 -3.22
C SER A 22 15.10 10.98 -2.48
N LEU A 23 16.40 11.17 -2.67
CA LEU A 23 17.45 10.40 -1.98
C LEU A 23 17.41 10.64 -0.46
N GLU A 24 17.42 11.89 -0.01
CA GLU A 24 17.34 12.22 1.43
C GLU A 24 16.09 11.63 2.07
N LEU A 25 14.93 11.72 1.39
CA LEU A 25 13.68 11.16 1.89
C LEU A 25 13.77 9.62 1.99
N THR A 26 14.34 8.98 0.97
CA THR A 26 14.54 7.51 0.94
C THR A 26 15.43 7.05 2.08
N GLU A 27 16.55 7.74 2.32
CA GLU A 27 17.47 7.45 3.43
C GLU A 27 16.81 7.63 4.81
N ILE A 28 15.94 8.63 4.98
CA ILE A 28 15.16 8.82 6.21
C ILE A 28 14.26 7.62 6.50
N PHE A 29 13.55 7.10 5.50
CA PHE A 29 12.70 5.93 5.67
C PHE A 29 13.50 4.65 5.90
N ILE A 30 14.58 4.43 5.15
CA ILE A 30 15.47 3.27 5.33
C ILE A 30 16.04 3.25 6.75
N ALA A 31 16.63 4.35 7.21
CA ALA A 31 17.20 4.44 8.55
C ALA A 31 16.15 4.17 9.65
N ARG A 32 14.90 4.57 9.42
CA ARG A 32 13.83 4.30 10.35
C ARG A 32 13.42 2.82 10.35
N ILE A 33 13.33 2.19 9.18
CA ILE A 33 13.04 0.75 9.05
C ILE A 33 14.15 -0.05 9.75
N GLU A 34 15.42 0.23 9.44
CA GLU A 34 16.57 -0.45 10.05
C GLU A 34 16.61 -0.32 11.58
N LYS A 35 16.13 0.81 12.10
CA LYS A 35 16.16 1.06 13.54
C LYS A 35 15.04 0.37 14.32
N TYR A 36 13.86 0.20 13.73
CA TYR A 36 12.66 -0.17 14.50
C TYR A 36 11.91 -1.38 13.96
N ASP A 37 12.15 -1.81 12.71
CA ASP A 37 11.33 -2.84 12.09
C ASP A 37 11.71 -4.27 12.53
N ASP A 38 12.88 -4.48 13.12
CA ASP A 38 13.26 -5.79 13.63
C ASP A 38 12.32 -6.28 14.76
N ASP A 39 11.76 -5.34 15.55
CA ASP A 39 10.77 -5.66 16.59
C ASP A 39 9.35 -5.79 16.00
N ILE A 40 9.03 -5.06 14.93
CA ILE A 40 7.70 -5.02 14.31
C ILE A 40 7.58 -6.09 13.21
N ASN A 41 8.63 -6.31 12.43
CA ASN A 41 8.70 -7.26 11.32
C ASN A 41 7.62 -6.99 10.24
N SER A 42 7.53 -5.74 9.81
CA SER A 42 6.54 -5.31 8.81
C SER A 42 7.08 -5.34 7.38
N VAL A 43 8.34 -4.93 7.13
CA VAL A 43 8.98 -4.88 5.80
C VAL A 43 9.89 -6.10 5.63
N VAL A 44 9.36 -7.14 5.03
CA VAL A 44 9.99 -8.49 5.01
C VAL A 44 10.79 -8.82 3.75
N VAL A 45 10.57 -8.08 2.66
CA VAL A 45 11.42 -8.11 1.46
C VAL A 45 11.94 -6.69 1.26
N ARG A 46 13.21 -6.47 1.60
CA ARG A 46 13.84 -5.14 1.57
C ARG A 46 14.61 -4.94 0.25
N THR A 47 14.44 -3.77 -0.40
CA THR A 47 15.08 -3.41 -1.68
C THR A 47 15.77 -2.05 -1.57
N PHE A 48 16.49 -1.84 -0.47
CA PHE A 48 17.03 -0.54 -0.12
C PHE A 48 18.06 0.00 -1.13
N GLU A 49 18.92 -0.87 -1.66
CA GLU A 49 19.90 -0.48 -2.68
C GLU A 49 19.21 -0.02 -3.96
N ASP A 50 18.23 -0.79 -4.46
CA ASP A 50 17.44 -0.42 -5.64
C ASP A 50 16.63 0.86 -5.42
N ALA A 51 16.12 1.07 -4.20
CA ALA A 51 15.39 2.28 -3.82
C ALA A 51 16.30 3.52 -3.83
N ILE A 52 17.52 3.41 -3.29
CA ILE A 52 18.53 4.46 -3.31
C ILE A 52 18.92 4.81 -4.76
N ASP A 53 19.16 3.81 -5.61
CA ASP A 53 19.53 4.05 -7.01
C ASP A 53 18.38 4.66 -7.81
N SER A 54 17.13 4.25 -7.52
CA SER A 54 15.94 4.87 -8.09
C SER A 54 15.80 6.33 -7.66
N ALA A 55 15.99 6.63 -6.38
CA ALA A 55 15.92 7.98 -5.84
C ALA A 55 16.99 8.90 -6.46
N LYS A 56 18.24 8.43 -6.58
CA LYS A 56 19.33 9.17 -7.26
C LYS A 56 18.98 9.45 -8.73
N SER A 57 18.40 8.46 -9.43
CA SER A 57 17.98 8.64 -10.82
C SER A 57 16.90 9.71 -10.96
N ILE A 58 15.94 9.71 -10.03
CA ILE A 58 14.86 10.71 -9.97
C ILE A 58 15.43 12.11 -9.73
N ASP A 59 16.31 12.28 -8.73
CA ASP A 59 16.93 13.57 -8.41
C ASP A 59 17.79 14.14 -9.55
N ASN A 60 18.36 13.26 -10.39
CA ASN A 60 19.13 13.65 -11.58
C ASN A 60 18.25 13.89 -12.83
N SER A 61 16.96 13.56 -12.78
CA SER A 61 16.07 13.77 -13.91
C SER A 61 15.66 15.24 -14.05
N SER A 62 15.36 15.67 -15.29
CA SER A 62 14.78 16.99 -15.49
C SER A 62 13.35 17.03 -14.98
N MET A 63 13.01 18.08 -14.26
CA MET A 63 11.63 18.37 -13.86
C MET A 63 10.89 18.94 -15.07
N ASP A 64 10.01 18.17 -15.67
CA ASP A 64 9.13 18.60 -16.76
C ASP A 64 7.64 18.37 -16.40
N ASP A 65 6.74 18.77 -17.30
CA ASP A 65 5.28 18.65 -17.10
C ASP A 65 4.77 17.20 -17.04
N SER A 66 5.63 16.19 -17.29
CA SER A 66 5.29 14.77 -17.21
C SER A 66 5.44 14.16 -15.80
N ILE A 67 5.82 14.97 -14.82
CA ILE A 67 6.05 14.51 -13.44
C ILE A 67 4.77 14.01 -12.80
N GLY A 68 4.78 12.74 -12.42
CA GLY A 68 3.64 12.09 -11.76
C GLY A 68 3.35 12.62 -10.33
N PRO A 69 2.14 12.37 -9.81
CA PRO A 69 1.70 12.91 -8.52
C PRO A 69 2.51 12.42 -7.32
N LEU A 70 3.23 11.32 -7.44
CA LEU A 70 4.08 10.72 -6.39
C LEU A 70 5.57 10.81 -6.71
N HIS A 71 5.98 11.78 -7.53
CA HIS A 71 7.36 11.94 -7.95
C HIS A 71 8.35 11.91 -6.79
N GLY A 72 9.25 10.94 -6.81
CA GLY A 72 10.32 10.75 -5.82
C GLY A 72 9.87 10.21 -4.46
N VAL A 73 8.60 9.82 -4.31
CA VAL A 73 8.08 9.32 -3.03
C VAL A 73 8.42 7.84 -2.86
N PRO A 74 9.18 7.48 -1.79
CA PRO A 74 9.39 6.07 -1.44
C PRO A 74 8.13 5.48 -0.80
N MET A 75 7.80 4.25 -1.19
CA MET A 75 6.67 3.50 -0.63
C MET A 75 7.01 2.02 -0.44
N THR A 76 6.19 1.31 0.32
CA THR A 76 6.19 -0.14 0.38
C THR A 76 4.90 -0.69 -0.24
N ILE A 77 4.82 -2.00 -0.43
CA ILE A 77 3.67 -2.66 -1.01
C ILE A 77 3.48 -4.05 -0.38
N LYS A 78 2.25 -4.49 -0.25
CA LYS A 78 1.93 -5.83 0.26
C LYS A 78 2.71 -6.92 -0.49
N GLU A 79 3.24 -7.92 0.22
CA GLU A 79 4.09 -8.97 -0.35
C GLU A 79 3.43 -9.72 -1.51
N SER A 80 2.11 -9.78 -1.52
CA SER A 80 1.33 -10.44 -2.56
C SER A 80 1.35 -9.79 -3.95
N TYR A 81 1.89 -8.58 -4.10
CA TYR A 81 2.07 -7.93 -5.40
C TYR A 81 3.39 -8.35 -6.07
N ASN A 82 3.34 -8.58 -7.37
CA ASN A 82 4.53 -8.84 -8.16
C ASN A 82 5.34 -7.57 -8.38
N ILE A 83 6.58 -7.58 -7.88
CA ILE A 83 7.66 -6.67 -8.33
C ILE A 83 8.67 -7.53 -9.06
N LYS A 84 9.00 -7.16 -10.30
CA LYS A 84 9.97 -7.90 -11.13
C LYS A 84 11.28 -8.14 -10.40
N GLY A 85 11.73 -9.39 -10.38
CA GLY A 85 12.97 -9.81 -9.72
C GLY A 85 12.81 -10.14 -8.25
N LEU A 86 11.68 -9.88 -7.62
CA LEU A 86 11.43 -10.15 -6.21
C LEU A 86 10.52 -11.37 -6.00
N SER A 87 10.65 -11.99 -4.82
CA SER A 87 9.80 -13.09 -4.41
C SER A 87 8.36 -12.61 -4.18
N THR A 88 7.39 -13.41 -4.64
CA THR A 88 5.96 -13.28 -4.34
C THR A 88 5.46 -14.65 -3.91
N SER A 89 5.21 -14.83 -2.62
CA SER A 89 4.93 -16.13 -2.02
C SER A 89 3.54 -16.23 -1.39
N TRP A 90 2.89 -15.11 -1.09
CA TRP A 90 1.67 -15.06 -0.27
C TRP A 90 1.85 -15.74 1.10
N GLY A 91 3.10 -15.75 1.61
CA GLY A 91 3.45 -16.43 2.84
C GLY A 91 3.42 -17.97 2.76
N ILE A 92 3.24 -18.55 1.59
CA ILE A 92 3.18 -20.01 1.36
C ILE A 92 4.61 -20.54 1.17
N PRO A 93 5.11 -21.45 2.04
CA PRO A 93 6.49 -21.93 1.99
C PRO A 93 6.93 -22.50 0.62
N ASP A 94 6.04 -23.20 -0.06
CA ASP A 94 6.31 -23.80 -1.38
C ASP A 94 6.58 -22.74 -2.47
N TYR A 95 6.13 -21.50 -2.26
CA TYR A 95 6.36 -20.38 -3.16
C TYR A 95 7.49 -19.43 -2.71
N LYS A 96 8.27 -19.77 -1.69
CA LYS A 96 9.39 -18.93 -1.19
C LYS A 96 10.39 -18.51 -2.28
N GLY A 97 10.58 -19.34 -3.31
CA GLY A 97 11.46 -19.07 -4.45
C GLY A 97 10.73 -18.57 -5.71
N ASN A 98 9.46 -18.24 -5.62
CA ASN A 98 8.68 -17.76 -6.76
C ASN A 98 9.02 -16.30 -7.09
N ILE A 99 9.99 -16.12 -8.00
CA ILE A 99 10.45 -14.80 -8.42
C ILE A 99 9.55 -14.25 -9.55
N ALA A 100 8.98 -13.09 -9.33
CA ALA A 100 8.13 -12.41 -10.30
C ALA A 100 8.93 -12.03 -11.56
N LYS A 101 8.42 -12.39 -12.73
CA LYS A 101 9.06 -12.13 -14.04
C LYS A 101 8.81 -10.71 -14.55
N GLU A 102 7.75 -10.09 -14.07
CA GLU A 102 7.34 -8.72 -14.42
C GLU A 102 6.66 -8.03 -13.24
N ASP A 103 6.57 -6.71 -13.33
CA ASP A 103 5.81 -5.91 -12.37
C ASP A 103 4.30 -6.15 -12.55
N GLY A 104 3.58 -6.25 -11.46
CA GLY A 104 2.12 -6.19 -11.46
C GLY A 104 1.61 -4.82 -11.93
N LEU A 105 0.35 -4.77 -12.36
CA LEU A 105 -0.21 -3.54 -12.94
C LEU A 105 -0.17 -2.36 -11.96
N ALA A 106 -0.55 -2.59 -10.69
CA ALA A 106 -0.48 -1.54 -9.68
C ALA A 106 0.95 -1.04 -9.48
N VAL A 107 1.95 -1.94 -9.45
CA VAL A 107 3.37 -1.59 -9.35
C VAL A 107 3.83 -0.74 -10.54
N LYS A 108 3.47 -1.15 -11.77
CA LYS A 108 3.75 -0.36 -12.98
C LYS A 108 3.15 1.05 -12.90
N ARG A 109 1.91 1.15 -12.43
CA ARG A 109 1.20 2.42 -12.31
C ARG A 109 1.81 3.33 -11.25
N PHE A 110 2.20 2.81 -10.08
CA PHE A 110 2.91 3.60 -9.08
C PHE A 110 4.28 4.08 -9.56
N LYS A 111 5.05 3.23 -10.24
CA LYS A 111 6.32 3.64 -10.88
C LYS A 111 6.09 4.75 -11.91
N ASN A 112 5.07 4.64 -12.75
CA ASN A 112 4.72 5.68 -13.74
C ASN A 112 4.23 6.98 -13.06
N ALA A 113 3.65 6.89 -11.86
CA ALA A 113 3.30 8.06 -11.05
C ALA A 113 4.50 8.67 -10.32
N GLY A 114 5.70 8.10 -10.49
CA GLY A 114 6.97 8.58 -9.96
C GLY A 114 7.36 8.03 -8.59
N ALA A 115 6.60 7.09 -8.02
CA ALA A 115 6.96 6.41 -6.79
C ALA A 115 8.03 5.32 -7.02
N HIS A 116 8.78 4.99 -5.98
CA HIS A 116 9.70 3.85 -5.97
C HIS A 116 9.54 3.03 -4.69
N PHE A 117 10.04 1.78 -4.68
CA PHE A 117 9.72 0.83 -3.63
C PHE A 117 10.90 0.57 -2.69
N LEU A 118 10.64 0.70 -1.38
CA LEU A 118 11.57 0.31 -0.30
C LEU A 118 11.57 -1.21 -0.06
N GLY A 119 10.48 -1.86 -0.47
CA GLY A 119 10.30 -3.29 -0.25
C GLY A 119 8.85 -3.72 -0.20
N LYS A 120 8.64 -4.95 0.30
CA LYS A 120 7.32 -5.57 0.41
C LYS A 120 7.00 -5.90 1.86
N THR A 121 5.72 -5.78 2.22
CA THR A 121 5.23 -5.89 3.60
C THR A 121 4.55 -7.22 3.88
N ASN A 122 4.69 -7.70 5.12
CA ASN A 122 4.30 -9.05 5.55
C ASN A 122 2.80 -9.34 5.42
N VAL A 123 2.50 -10.60 5.24
CA VAL A 123 1.16 -11.15 5.03
C VAL A 123 0.97 -12.45 5.85
N PRO A 124 -0.25 -12.89 6.14
CA PRO A 124 -0.48 -14.25 6.63
C PRO A 124 -0.34 -15.30 5.51
N LEU A 125 -0.18 -16.54 5.93
CA LEU A 125 -0.22 -17.70 5.02
C LEU A 125 -1.45 -17.63 4.10
N ASN A 126 -1.21 -17.66 2.80
CA ASN A 126 -2.24 -17.62 1.74
C ASN A 126 -3.21 -16.45 1.86
N LEU A 127 -2.81 -15.36 2.49
CA LEU A 127 -3.62 -14.16 2.78
C LEU A 127 -4.91 -14.46 3.60
N ALA A 128 -4.97 -15.57 4.32
CA ALA A 128 -6.19 -16.17 4.86
C ALA A 128 -6.40 -15.97 6.37
N ASP A 129 -5.82 -14.89 6.95
CA ASP A 129 -5.98 -14.58 8.38
C ASP A 129 -6.04 -13.06 8.64
N PHE A 130 -6.56 -12.68 9.81
CA PHE A 130 -6.51 -11.34 10.39
C PHE A 130 -5.32 -11.12 11.33
N GLN A 131 -4.29 -11.96 11.22
CA GLN A 131 -2.96 -11.82 11.81
C GLN A 131 -1.91 -12.08 10.73
N SER A 132 -0.99 -11.15 10.52
CA SER A 132 0.06 -11.28 9.51
C SER A 132 1.23 -12.09 10.05
N TYR A 133 1.22 -13.40 9.78
CA TYR A 133 2.28 -14.35 10.15
C TYR A 133 2.38 -15.49 9.12
N ASN A 134 3.59 -15.99 8.92
CA ASN A 134 3.87 -17.17 8.09
C ASN A 134 5.26 -17.73 8.39
N ASP A 135 5.52 -18.95 7.90
CA ASP A 135 6.79 -19.64 8.16
C ASP A 135 7.99 -19.12 7.33
N ILE A 136 7.76 -18.22 6.36
CA ILE A 136 8.82 -17.62 5.56
C ILE A 136 9.42 -16.41 6.27
N TYR A 137 8.55 -15.53 6.77
CA TYR A 137 8.90 -14.19 7.25
C TYR A 137 8.67 -13.99 8.75
N GLY A 138 7.94 -14.91 9.42
CA GLY A 138 7.57 -14.74 10.82
C GLY A 138 6.33 -13.89 11.02
N THR A 139 6.18 -13.34 12.22
CA THR A 139 4.99 -12.62 12.68
C THR A 139 5.23 -11.12 12.73
N THR A 140 4.27 -10.34 12.25
CA THR A 140 4.26 -8.88 12.41
C THR A 140 3.55 -8.48 13.69
N GLY A 141 4.17 -7.61 14.48
CA GLY A 141 3.59 -6.97 15.66
C GLY A 141 2.87 -5.67 15.32
N ASN A 142 1.89 -5.27 16.15
CA ASN A 142 1.25 -3.97 16.02
C ASN A 142 2.20 -2.88 16.59
N PRO A 143 2.49 -1.78 15.86
CA PRO A 143 3.40 -0.74 16.33
C PRO A 143 2.98 -0.04 17.65
N TRP A 144 1.70 -0.07 18.00
CA TRP A 144 1.19 0.47 19.26
C TRP A 144 1.41 -0.46 20.46
N ASP A 145 1.43 -1.77 20.22
CA ASP A 145 1.77 -2.83 21.18
C ASP A 145 2.19 -4.06 20.41
N ILE A 146 3.48 -4.35 20.36
CA ILE A 146 4.06 -5.46 19.57
C ILE A 146 3.52 -6.85 19.94
N LYS A 147 2.86 -6.99 21.11
CA LYS A 147 2.19 -8.23 21.53
C LYS A 147 0.78 -8.38 20.94
N LYS A 148 0.28 -7.36 20.27
CA LYS A 148 -1.03 -7.35 19.64
C LYS A 148 -0.91 -7.57 18.13
N THR A 149 -1.99 -8.04 17.52
CA THR A 149 -2.05 -8.19 16.09
C THR A 149 -2.17 -6.83 15.40
N PRO A 150 -1.47 -6.60 14.26
CA PRO A 150 -1.72 -5.46 13.40
C PRO A 150 -2.94 -5.68 12.49
N GLY A 151 -3.61 -6.84 12.61
CA GLY A 151 -4.62 -7.26 11.65
C GLY A 151 -4.02 -8.00 10.46
N GLY A 152 -4.87 -8.31 9.49
CA GLY A 152 -4.51 -9.04 8.27
C GLY A 152 -5.64 -8.99 7.22
N SER A 153 -5.33 -9.39 6.03
CA SER A 153 -4.05 -9.90 5.51
C SER A 153 -3.05 -8.82 5.08
N SER A 154 -3.38 -7.52 5.08
CA SER A 154 -2.45 -6.40 4.84
C SER A 154 -1.90 -5.84 6.17
N GLY A 155 -1.58 -6.71 7.14
CA GLY A 155 -1.14 -6.28 8.47
C GLY A 155 0.26 -5.67 8.46
N GLY A 156 1.19 -6.22 7.68
CA GLY A 156 2.50 -5.61 7.48
C GLY A 156 2.40 -4.20 6.86
N SER A 157 1.48 -4.00 5.90
CA SER A 157 1.21 -2.70 5.27
C SER A 157 0.72 -1.66 6.28
N ALA A 158 -0.28 -2.01 7.08
CA ALA A 158 -0.82 -1.11 8.08
C ALA A 158 0.18 -0.81 9.21
N ALA A 159 0.95 -1.84 9.64
CA ALA A 159 2.01 -1.67 10.62
C ALA A 159 3.13 -0.74 10.10
N ALA A 160 3.59 -0.93 8.86
CA ALA A 160 4.60 -0.07 8.24
C ALA A 160 4.15 1.39 8.16
N LEU A 161 2.89 1.65 7.79
CA LEU A 161 2.30 2.98 7.79
C LEU A 161 2.25 3.59 9.20
N ALA A 162 1.74 2.86 10.18
CA ALA A 162 1.61 3.35 11.55
C ALA A 162 2.97 3.64 12.20
N ALA A 163 3.98 2.81 11.90
CA ALA A 163 5.35 3.00 12.36
C ALA A 163 6.10 4.13 11.62
N GLY A 164 5.55 4.66 10.54
CA GLY A 164 6.23 5.67 9.71
C GLY A 164 7.37 5.12 8.87
N PHE A 165 7.29 3.86 8.46
CA PHE A 165 8.27 3.19 7.57
C PHE A 165 7.98 3.41 6.09
N THR A 166 6.82 3.89 5.79
CA THR A 166 6.35 4.19 4.44
C THR A 166 5.33 5.32 4.49
N SER A 167 5.13 6.01 3.39
CA SER A 167 4.10 7.05 3.28
C SER A 167 2.80 6.56 2.66
N LEU A 168 2.89 5.52 1.83
CA LEU A 168 1.78 4.95 1.06
C LEU A 168 1.95 3.45 0.91
N GLU A 169 0.84 2.73 0.81
CA GLU A 169 0.76 1.29 0.66
C GLU A 169 -0.34 0.87 -0.32
N ALA A 170 -0.14 -0.29 -0.95
CA ALA A 170 -1.21 -1.00 -1.63
C ALA A 170 -1.41 -2.39 -1.01
N GLY A 171 -2.63 -2.68 -0.64
CA GLY A 171 -3.07 -3.94 -0.08
C GLY A 171 -4.17 -4.59 -0.90
N SER A 172 -4.83 -5.59 -0.33
CA SER A 172 -5.99 -6.25 -0.93
C SER A 172 -7.00 -6.65 0.13
N ASP A 173 -8.26 -6.79 -0.24
CA ASP A 173 -9.37 -7.05 0.69
C ASP A 173 -10.44 -7.95 0.06
N ILE A 174 -10.65 -9.14 0.62
CA ILE A 174 -11.78 -10.00 0.31
C ILE A 174 -12.83 -9.98 1.41
N GLY A 175 -12.40 -10.07 2.67
CA GLY A 175 -13.26 -10.14 3.84
C GLY A 175 -12.91 -9.12 4.94
N GLY A 176 -12.08 -8.10 4.64
CA GLY A 176 -11.62 -7.12 5.61
C GLY A 176 -10.12 -6.83 5.56
N SER A 177 -9.38 -7.43 4.62
CA SER A 177 -7.91 -7.45 4.65
C SER A 177 -7.20 -6.11 4.37
N ILE A 178 -7.91 -5.05 4.02
CA ILE A 178 -7.46 -3.64 4.08
C ILE A 178 -8.05 -2.98 5.32
N ARG A 179 -9.37 -3.11 5.51
CA ARG A 179 -10.15 -2.38 6.51
C ARG A 179 -9.81 -2.80 7.93
N ASN A 180 -9.67 -4.11 8.19
CA ASN A 180 -9.32 -4.65 9.50
C ASN A 180 -7.93 -4.16 9.98
N PRO A 181 -6.82 -4.35 9.21
CA PRO A 181 -5.53 -3.86 9.67
C PRO A 181 -5.46 -2.32 9.72
N ALA A 182 -6.14 -1.61 8.83
CA ALA A 182 -6.22 -0.15 8.91
C ALA A 182 -6.85 0.31 10.23
N HIS A 183 -7.94 -0.33 10.67
CA HIS A 183 -8.58 -0.08 11.97
C HIS A 183 -7.64 -0.41 13.13
N TYR A 184 -6.98 -1.57 13.11
CA TYR A 184 -6.12 -2.03 14.21
C TYR A 184 -4.86 -1.18 14.39
N CYS A 185 -4.31 -0.64 13.30
CA CYS A 185 -3.11 0.20 13.34
C CYS A 185 -3.42 1.70 13.34
N GLY A 186 -4.68 2.13 13.23
CA GLY A 186 -5.07 3.54 13.25
C GLY A 186 -4.65 4.30 12.01
N VAL A 187 -4.73 3.67 10.83
CA VAL A 187 -4.46 4.27 9.53
C VAL A 187 -5.71 4.24 8.65
N PHE A 188 -5.67 4.91 7.50
CA PHE A 188 -6.77 4.86 6.54
C PHE A 188 -6.59 3.70 5.57
N GLY A 189 -7.68 3.00 5.26
CA GLY A 189 -7.72 1.94 4.25
C GLY A 189 -8.96 2.09 3.38
N HIS A 190 -8.79 2.01 2.06
CA HIS A 190 -9.88 2.08 1.11
C HIS A 190 -10.07 0.75 0.37
N LYS A 191 -11.19 0.10 0.62
CA LYS A 191 -11.65 -1.05 -0.18
C LYS A 191 -12.54 -0.52 -1.30
N PRO A 192 -12.06 -0.44 -2.55
CA PRO A 192 -12.85 0.06 -3.67
C PRO A 192 -13.98 -0.91 -4.05
N SER A 193 -14.84 -0.46 -4.95
CA SER A 193 -15.82 -1.34 -5.61
C SER A 193 -15.08 -2.39 -6.45
N HIS A 194 -15.72 -3.55 -6.63
CA HIS A 194 -15.21 -4.62 -7.48
C HIS A 194 -14.97 -4.10 -8.92
N ALA A 195 -13.95 -4.63 -9.58
CA ALA A 195 -13.54 -4.36 -10.95
C ALA A 195 -13.03 -2.92 -11.26
N ILE A 196 -12.92 -2.02 -10.26
CA ILE A 196 -12.33 -0.69 -10.48
C ILE A 196 -10.81 -0.77 -10.63
N ILE A 197 -10.17 -1.61 -9.80
CA ILE A 197 -8.73 -1.86 -9.83
C ILE A 197 -8.51 -3.30 -10.26
N PRO A 198 -7.87 -3.55 -11.42
CA PRO A 198 -7.54 -4.92 -11.85
C PRO A 198 -6.53 -5.58 -10.90
N SER A 199 -6.69 -6.88 -10.67
CA SER A 199 -5.80 -7.68 -9.82
C SER A 199 -4.53 -8.18 -10.52
N SER A 200 -4.31 -7.83 -11.78
CA SER A 200 -3.18 -8.29 -12.59
C SER A 200 -1.83 -8.04 -11.89
N GLY A 201 -1.10 -9.13 -11.62
CA GLY A 201 0.14 -9.13 -10.85
C GLY A 201 -0.07 -9.12 -9.34
N HIS A 202 -1.30 -9.36 -8.88
CA HIS A 202 -1.65 -9.76 -7.52
C HIS A 202 -2.27 -11.16 -7.57
N GLU A 203 -1.53 -12.09 -8.16
CA GLU A 203 -1.88 -13.51 -8.31
C GLU A 203 -0.63 -14.38 -8.16
N LEU A 204 -0.77 -15.57 -7.58
CA LEU A 204 0.32 -16.56 -7.50
C LEU A 204 0.47 -17.35 -8.79
N ILE A 205 -0.64 -17.63 -9.46
CA ILE A 205 -0.70 -18.41 -10.70
C ILE A 205 -1.13 -17.45 -11.82
N PRO A 206 -0.29 -17.23 -12.83
CA PRO A 206 -0.64 -16.33 -13.93
C PRO A 206 -1.83 -16.86 -14.75
N ASN A 207 -2.57 -15.93 -15.34
CA ASN A 207 -3.72 -16.20 -16.21
C ASN A 207 -4.92 -16.89 -15.53
N VAL A 208 -5.08 -16.75 -14.22
CA VAL A 208 -6.33 -17.12 -13.56
C VAL A 208 -7.40 -16.05 -13.81
N PRO A 209 -8.68 -16.42 -13.92
CA PRO A 209 -9.77 -15.43 -13.97
C PRO A 209 -9.75 -14.53 -12.76
N GLU A 210 -10.12 -13.25 -12.94
CA GLU A 210 -10.26 -12.32 -11.84
C GLU A 210 -11.35 -12.81 -10.88
N PRO A 211 -11.08 -12.91 -9.57
CA PRO A 211 -12.05 -13.45 -8.62
C PRO A 211 -13.13 -12.40 -8.28
N ASP A 212 -14.33 -12.87 -7.93
CA ASP A 212 -15.53 -12.03 -7.76
C ASP A 212 -15.50 -11.09 -6.53
N LEU A 213 -14.82 -11.47 -5.45
CA LEU A 213 -14.90 -10.76 -4.17
C LEU A 213 -13.64 -9.96 -3.81
N PRO A 214 -12.41 -10.48 -4.02
CA PRO A 214 -11.19 -9.77 -3.68
C PRO A 214 -11.03 -8.50 -4.50
N VAL A 215 -10.53 -7.46 -3.88
CA VAL A 215 -10.15 -6.22 -4.54
C VAL A 215 -8.78 -5.76 -4.07
N CYS A 216 -8.03 -5.15 -4.96
CA CYS A 216 -6.84 -4.36 -4.62
C CYS A 216 -7.26 -2.97 -4.17
N GLY A 217 -6.49 -2.35 -3.26
CA GLY A 217 -6.78 -0.99 -2.83
C GLY A 217 -5.68 -0.40 -1.96
N PRO A 218 -5.68 0.93 -1.77
CA PRO A 218 -4.65 1.64 -1.04
C PRO A 218 -4.87 1.65 0.47
N LEU A 219 -3.75 1.80 1.21
CA LEU A 219 -3.71 2.22 2.61
C LEU A 219 -2.79 3.44 2.74
N ALA A 220 -3.10 4.37 3.63
CA ALA A 220 -2.35 5.60 3.82
C ALA A 220 -2.59 6.23 5.20
N ARG A 221 -1.84 7.30 5.51
CA ARG A 221 -2.10 8.14 6.69
C ARG A 221 -2.99 9.36 6.42
N SER A 222 -3.46 9.53 5.19
CA SER A 222 -4.41 10.60 4.85
C SER A 222 -5.45 10.13 3.83
N ALA A 223 -6.66 10.72 3.90
CA ALA A 223 -7.70 10.45 2.91
C ALA A 223 -7.31 10.97 1.51
N LYS A 224 -6.52 12.05 1.44
CA LYS A 224 -6.04 12.59 0.16
C LYS A 224 -5.07 11.64 -0.53
N ASP A 225 -4.20 10.96 0.22
CA ASP A 225 -3.33 9.93 -0.35
C ASP A 225 -4.12 8.72 -0.86
N LEU A 226 -5.23 8.35 -0.20
CA LEU A 226 -6.11 7.28 -0.70
C LEU A 226 -6.76 7.66 -2.04
N GLU A 227 -7.19 8.92 -2.19
CA GLU A 227 -7.75 9.45 -3.44
C GLU A 227 -6.71 9.37 -4.57
N ILE A 228 -5.52 9.92 -4.34
CA ILE A 228 -4.42 9.90 -5.32
C ILE A 228 -4.05 8.45 -5.69
N ALA A 229 -3.92 7.56 -4.71
CA ALA A 229 -3.57 6.18 -4.97
C ALA A 229 -4.69 5.42 -5.71
N LEU A 230 -5.97 5.72 -5.42
CA LEU A 230 -7.09 5.16 -6.16
C LEU A 230 -7.04 5.58 -7.62
N ASP A 231 -6.82 6.86 -7.90
CA ASP A 231 -6.71 7.39 -9.27
C ASP A 231 -5.54 6.74 -10.05
N ILE A 232 -4.42 6.48 -9.36
CA ILE A 232 -3.26 5.80 -9.94
C ILE A 232 -3.58 4.32 -10.24
N MET A 233 -4.22 3.61 -9.30
CA MET A 233 -4.45 2.18 -9.40
C MET A 233 -5.63 1.82 -10.32
N ALA A 234 -6.64 2.69 -10.42
CA ALA A 234 -7.92 2.42 -11.05
C ALA A 234 -7.86 2.44 -12.60
N GLY A 235 -8.86 1.80 -13.22
CA GLY A 235 -9.03 1.76 -14.67
C GLY A 235 -8.63 0.42 -15.31
N PRO A 236 -8.98 0.22 -16.59
CA PRO A 236 -8.81 -1.05 -17.29
C PRO A 236 -7.34 -1.46 -17.45
N ILE A 237 -7.10 -2.75 -17.67
CA ILE A 237 -5.82 -3.23 -18.19
C ILE A 237 -5.59 -2.68 -19.60
N GLU A 238 -4.33 -2.66 -20.07
CA GLU A 238 -3.96 -2.06 -21.37
C GLU A 238 -4.80 -2.59 -22.56
N ARG A 239 -5.06 -3.91 -22.59
CA ARG A 239 -5.87 -4.51 -23.67
C ARG A 239 -7.31 -4.00 -23.67
N GLU A 240 -7.89 -3.78 -22.49
CA GLU A 240 -9.29 -3.36 -22.33
C GLU A 240 -9.48 -1.85 -22.48
N SER A 241 -8.43 -1.06 -22.23
CA SER A 241 -8.43 0.40 -22.38
C SER A 241 -8.80 0.88 -23.78
N LYS A 242 -8.73 -0.02 -24.77
CA LYS A 242 -9.20 0.24 -26.14
C LYS A 242 -10.73 0.24 -26.26
N GLY A 243 -11.41 -0.43 -25.34
CA GLY A 243 -12.87 -0.59 -25.37
C GLY A 243 -13.61 0.24 -24.35
N TRP A 244 -12.97 0.58 -23.22
CA TRP A 244 -13.61 1.35 -22.14
C TRP A 244 -12.60 2.14 -21.32
N GLN A 245 -13.09 3.16 -20.64
CA GLN A 245 -12.35 3.98 -19.70
C GLN A 245 -13.15 4.14 -18.40
N LEU A 246 -12.46 4.18 -17.27
CA LEU A 246 -13.07 4.50 -15.99
C LEU A 246 -13.16 6.02 -15.85
N ASN A 247 -14.38 6.49 -15.55
CA ASN A 247 -14.64 7.87 -15.17
C ASN A 247 -15.34 7.88 -13.81
N LEU A 248 -14.59 8.11 -12.75
CA LEU A 248 -15.14 8.26 -11.41
C LEU A 248 -15.74 9.65 -11.26
N PRO A 249 -17.02 9.75 -10.79
CA PRO A 249 -17.64 11.05 -10.61
C PRO A 249 -17.00 11.80 -9.46
N GLU A 250 -16.86 13.10 -9.60
CA GLU A 250 -16.49 13.99 -8.50
C GLU A 250 -17.56 13.96 -7.39
N SER A 251 -17.16 14.39 -6.18
CA SER A 251 -18.11 14.53 -5.08
C SER A 251 -19.24 15.50 -5.44
N ARG A 252 -20.48 15.05 -5.26
CA ARG A 252 -21.68 15.89 -5.48
C ARG A 252 -21.85 17.01 -4.44
N ARG A 253 -21.02 17.01 -3.40
CA ARG A 253 -21.06 17.99 -2.31
C ARG A 253 -19.64 18.46 -2.02
N SER A 254 -19.47 19.74 -1.89
CA SER A 254 -18.17 20.38 -1.57
C SER A 254 -17.98 20.64 -0.07
N VAL A 255 -19.06 20.61 0.71
CA VAL A 255 -19.05 20.92 2.13
C VAL A 255 -19.63 19.76 2.93
N LEU A 256 -18.95 19.32 3.99
CA LEU A 256 -19.33 18.15 4.80
C LEU A 256 -20.76 18.25 5.36
N LYS A 257 -21.21 19.43 5.78
CA LYS A 257 -22.56 19.66 6.32
C LYS A 257 -23.71 19.34 5.34
N ASP A 258 -23.40 19.27 4.04
CA ASP A 258 -24.40 19.01 3.00
C ASP A 258 -24.58 17.51 2.73
N PHE A 259 -23.76 16.66 3.34
CA PHE A 259 -23.92 15.21 3.28
C PHE A 259 -24.95 14.72 4.28
N LYS A 260 -25.79 13.77 3.85
CA LYS A 260 -26.61 12.96 4.76
C LYS A 260 -25.85 11.69 5.08
N VAL A 261 -25.48 11.52 6.34
CA VAL A 261 -24.70 10.37 6.82
C VAL A 261 -25.59 9.50 7.66
N ALA A 262 -25.68 8.21 7.29
CA ALA A 262 -26.24 7.18 8.15
C ALA A 262 -25.12 6.57 8.99
N ILE A 263 -25.33 6.46 10.29
CA ILE A 263 -24.34 5.85 11.21
C ILE A 263 -24.97 4.61 11.83
N TRP A 264 -24.27 3.49 11.71
CA TRP A 264 -24.57 2.24 12.39
C TRP A 264 -23.35 1.88 13.27
N SER A 265 -23.38 2.36 14.50
CA SER A 265 -22.23 2.28 15.42
C SER A 265 -22.28 1.07 16.34
N ASN A 266 -23.40 0.35 16.42
CA ASN A 266 -23.53 -0.84 17.25
C ASN A 266 -24.50 -1.84 16.62
N ASP A 267 -24.32 -3.11 16.91
CA ASP A 267 -25.19 -4.21 16.46
C ASP A 267 -25.39 -5.21 17.59
N GLU A 268 -26.59 -5.78 17.73
CA GLU A 268 -26.92 -6.74 18.79
C GLU A 268 -26.18 -8.07 18.61
N ILE A 269 -25.89 -8.48 17.36
CA ILE A 269 -25.19 -9.72 17.02
C ILE A 269 -23.67 -9.55 17.14
N ALA A 270 -23.18 -8.36 16.81
CA ALA A 270 -21.75 -8.02 16.82
C ALA A 270 -21.52 -6.69 17.56
N PRO A 271 -21.69 -6.65 18.88
CA PRO A 271 -21.59 -5.43 19.66
C PRO A 271 -20.15 -4.88 19.62
N VAL A 272 -20.03 -3.58 19.45
CA VAL A 272 -18.75 -2.86 19.52
C VAL A 272 -18.38 -2.62 20.99
N SER A 273 -17.09 -2.70 21.31
CA SER A 273 -16.62 -2.40 22.68
C SER A 273 -16.89 -0.94 23.05
N LYS A 274 -16.97 -0.65 24.35
CA LYS A 274 -17.29 0.70 24.85
C LYS A 274 -16.18 1.71 24.58
N GLU A 275 -14.96 1.23 24.30
CA GLU A 275 -13.77 2.02 24.03
C GLU A 275 -13.69 2.52 22.58
N ILE A 276 -14.50 1.94 21.70
CA ILE A 276 -14.62 2.31 20.28
C ILE A 276 -15.88 3.14 20.04
#